data_9136179524ccb86a26540286d4a47c9d
#
_entry.id   9136179524ccb86a26540286d4a47c9d
#
_cell.length_a   1.000
_cell.length_b   1.000
_cell.length_c   1.000
_cell.angle_alpha   90.00
_cell.angle_beta   90.00
_cell.angle_gamma   90.00
#
_symmetry.space_group_name_H-M   'P 1'
#
loop_
_entity.id
_entity.type
_entity.pdbx_description
1 polymer ?
#
loop_
_entity_poly.entity_id
_entity_poly.type
_entity_poly.pdbx_seq_one_letter_code
_entity_poly.pdbx_strand_id
1 'polypeptide(L)'
;RARELRSGGQLVLLNFCRDDNGNYLGNTTGVNMFNNFAQIWNDFLDKGLIRKDEYQKMTLPQYYNTVDEFSAPLKDFSNPVYQAGLRLKHIETHITACPFAEAFKEHKDPELFAKEYIPTIKSWNESIFFSALDPHRPLEERQNIIHKYYQTYQDQVQEAPKLHRMDYVHAFKVIEKI
;
A
#
# COMPACT_ATOMS: atom_id res chain seq x y z
N ARG A 1 -7.30 21.90 9.90
CA ARG A 1 -8.56 21.85 9.12
C ARG A 1 -9.76 22.38 9.90
N ALA A 2 -9.89 22.08 11.23
CA ALA A 2 -11.03 22.57 12.01
C ALA A 2 -11.16 24.11 12.02
N ARG A 3 -10.05 24.86 11.91
CA ARG A 3 -10.04 26.33 11.83
C ARG A 3 -10.37 26.89 10.45
N GLU A 4 -10.28 26.05 9.42
CA GLU A 4 -10.55 26.42 8.03
C GLU A 4 -12.04 26.23 7.68
N LEU A 5 -12.74 25.41 8.46
CA LEU A 5 -14.17 25.14 8.26
C LEU A 5 -15.03 26.12 9.06
N ARG A 6 -16.01 26.71 8.40
CA ARG A 6 -17.12 27.39 9.07
C ARG A 6 -18.07 26.37 9.72
N SER A 7 -18.91 26.81 10.68
CA SER A 7 -20.00 25.99 11.22
C SER A 7 -20.89 25.47 10.08
N GLY A 8 -21.24 24.19 10.12
CA GLY A 8 -21.95 23.47 9.05
C GLY A 8 -21.08 23.07 7.86
N GLY A 9 -19.81 23.49 7.82
CA GLY A 9 -18.87 23.09 6.78
C GLY A 9 -18.50 21.61 6.89
N GLN A 10 -18.29 20.96 5.76
CA GLN A 10 -17.96 19.52 5.71
C GLN A 10 -16.55 19.29 5.17
N LEU A 11 -15.90 18.28 5.73
CA LEU A 11 -14.62 17.74 5.29
C LEU A 11 -14.84 16.30 4.83
N VAL A 12 -14.53 16.03 3.56
CA VAL A 12 -14.55 14.67 3.01
C VAL A 12 -13.12 14.16 2.96
N LEU A 13 -12.88 13.00 3.56
CA LEU A 13 -11.58 12.34 3.58
C LEU A 13 -11.67 10.93 3.01
N LEU A 14 -10.72 10.63 2.16
CA LEU A 14 -10.48 9.31 1.61
C LEU A 14 -9.11 8.83 2.09
N ASN A 15 -9.07 7.71 2.80
CA ASN A 15 -7.84 7.13 3.30
C ASN A 15 -7.80 5.62 3.05
N PHE A 16 -6.62 5.08 2.85
CA PHE A 16 -6.45 3.63 2.96
C PHE A 16 -6.85 3.16 4.36
N CYS A 17 -7.50 1.99 4.40
CA CYS A 17 -7.98 1.40 5.65
C CYS A 17 -7.87 -0.12 5.63
N ARG A 18 -8.16 -0.70 6.77
CA ARG A 18 -8.53 -2.11 6.90
C ARG A 18 -10.04 -2.20 7.12
N ASP A 19 -10.73 -2.98 6.29
CA ASP A 19 -12.17 -3.22 6.42
C ASP A 19 -12.49 -4.27 7.50
N ASP A 20 -13.78 -4.50 7.74
CA ASP A 20 -14.26 -5.45 8.76
C ASP A 20 -13.92 -6.92 8.43
N ASN A 21 -13.61 -7.22 7.17
CA ASN A 21 -13.16 -8.54 6.73
C ASN A 21 -11.63 -8.71 6.86
N GLY A 22 -10.92 -7.68 7.30
CA GLY A 22 -9.47 -7.68 7.42
C GLY A 22 -8.72 -7.35 6.13
N ASN A 23 -9.43 -6.96 5.07
CA ASN A 23 -8.81 -6.54 3.81
C ASN A 23 -8.15 -5.18 3.93
N TYR A 24 -7.02 -5.01 3.27
CA TYR A 24 -6.29 -3.74 3.11
C TYR A 24 -5.54 -3.73 1.78
N LEU A 25 -4.88 -2.63 1.44
CA LEU A 25 -4.13 -2.48 0.19
C LEU A 25 -3.23 -3.70 -0.09
N GLY A 26 -3.44 -4.35 -1.23
CA GLY A 26 -2.65 -5.52 -1.64
C GLY A 26 -2.86 -6.78 -0.79
N ASN A 27 -3.92 -6.84 0.02
CA ASN A 27 -4.33 -8.01 0.80
C ASN A 27 -5.84 -8.17 0.78
N THR A 28 -6.39 -8.42 -0.38
CA THR A 28 -7.84 -8.68 -0.58
C THR A 28 -8.10 -10.11 -1.01
N THR A 29 -7.22 -10.69 -1.81
CA THR A 29 -7.24 -12.10 -2.25
C THR A 29 -5.84 -12.51 -2.73
N GLY A 30 -5.59 -13.83 -2.81
CA GLY A 30 -4.36 -14.35 -3.39
C GLY A 30 -3.12 -14.10 -2.53
N VAL A 31 -2.03 -13.66 -3.19
CA VAL A 31 -0.76 -13.36 -2.53
C VAL A 31 -0.84 -12.00 -1.85
N ASN A 32 -0.49 -11.94 -0.56
CA ASN A 32 -0.31 -10.67 0.12
C ASN A 32 0.90 -9.94 -0.48
N MET A 33 0.66 -8.77 -1.05
CA MET A 33 1.68 -7.99 -1.78
C MET A 33 2.89 -7.63 -0.90
N PHE A 34 2.67 -7.23 0.35
CA PHE A 34 3.76 -6.83 1.26
C PHE A 34 4.57 -8.02 1.74
N ASN A 35 3.91 -9.14 2.02
CA ASN A 35 4.60 -10.39 2.35
C ASN A 35 5.44 -10.87 1.17
N ASN A 36 4.95 -10.72 -0.05
CA ASN A 36 5.70 -11.05 -1.25
C ASN A 36 6.95 -10.17 -1.43
N PHE A 37 6.83 -8.86 -1.16
CA PHE A 37 7.99 -7.96 -1.14
C PHE A 37 9.06 -8.44 -0.16
N ALA A 38 8.64 -8.76 1.07
CA ALA A 38 9.54 -9.24 2.10
C ALA A 38 10.18 -10.59 1.73
N GLN A 39 9.41 -11.49 1.12
CA GLN A 39 9.91 -12.81 0.70
C GLN A 39 11.00 -12.67 -0.38
N ILE A 40 10.76 -11.88 -1.43
CA ILE A 40 11.77 -11.67 -2.48
C ILE A 40 13.05 -11.04 -1.88
N TRP A 41 12.89 -10.09 -0.95
CA TRP A 41 14.03 -9.43 -0.29
C TRP A 41 14.81 -10.39 0.61
N ASN A 42 14.10 -11.29 1.30
CA ASN A 42 14.73 -12.38 2.07
C ASN A 42 15.49 -13.37 1.17
N ASP A 43 14.87 -13.76 0.04
CA ASP A 43 15.52 -14.65 -0.93
C ASP A 43 16.82 -14.03 -1.50
N PHE A 44 16.87 -12.69 -1.61
CA PHE A 44 18.07 -11.98 -2.03
C PHE A 44 19.17 -12.03 -0.98
N LEU A 45 18.81 -11.98 0.32
CA LEU A 45 19.76 -12.22 1.41
C LEU A 45 20.29 -13.64 1.36
N ASP A 46 19.41 -14.63 1.26
CA ASP A 46 19.80 -16.06 1.25
C ASP A 46 20.70 -16.42 0.05
N LYS A 47 20.50 -15.74 -1.09
CA LYS A 47 21.35 -15.88 -2.29
C LYS A 47 22.63 -15.03 -2.24
N GLY A 48 22.85 -14.26 -1.16
CA GLY A 48 24.02 -13.38 -1.02
C GLY A 48 24.05 -12.18 -1.98
N LEU A 49 22.93 -11.82 -2.57
CA LEU A 49 22.78 -10.65 -3.44
C LEU A 49 22.78 -9.34 -2.64
N ILE A 50 22.24 -9.39 -1.44
CA ILE A 50 22.28 -8.31 -0.46
C ILE A 50 22.89 -8.80 0.85
N ARG A 51 23.40 -7.86 1.64
CA ARG A 51 23.99 -8.15 2.95
C ARG A 51 22.92 -8.08 4.05
N LYS A 52 23.23 -8.67 5.21
CA LYS A 52 22.35 -8.68 6.38
C LYS A 52 22.00 -7.26 6.87
N ASP A 53 22.94 -6.33 6.85
CA ASP A 53 22.71 -4.94 7.23
C ASP A 53 21.79 -4.21 6.25
N GLU A 54 21.88 -4.50 4.96
CA GLU A 54 20.99 -3.97 3.91
C GLU A 54 19.58 -4.56 4.04
N TYR A 55 19.48 -5.86 4.32
CA TYR A 55 18.21 -6.51 4.62
C TYR A 55 17.50 -5.84 5.81
N GLN A 56 18.23 -5.57 6.90
CA GLN A 56 17.67 -4.96 8.11
C GLN A 56 17.31 -3.49 7.96
N LYS A 57 17.93 -2.77 7.04
CA LYS A 57 17.61 -1.36 6.75
C LYS A 57 16.32 -1.20 5.95
N MET A 58 15.93 -2.23 5.18
CA MET A 58 14.70 -2.15 4.41
C MET A 58 13.50 -2.16 5.36
N THR A 59 12.81 -1.04 5.42
CA THR A 59 11.60 -0.86 6.23
C THR A 59 10.51 -0.27 5.36
N LEU A 60 9.43 -1.00 5.20
CA LEU A 60 8.22 -0.57 4.51
C LEU A 60 7.08 -0.49 5.56
N PRO A 61 6.99 0.61 6.31
CA PRO A 61 5.99 0.73 7.36
C PRO A 61 4.59 0.80 6.75
N GLN A 62 3.72 -0.11 7.18
CA GLN A 62 2.33 -0.16 6.75
C GLN A 62 1.43 -0.28 7.97
N TYR A 63 0.53 0.67 8.12
CA TYR A 63 -0.53 0.62 9.11
C TYR A 63 -1.82 1.14 8.46
N TYR A 64 -2.85 0.33 8.53
CA TYR A 64 -4.17 0.63 7.99
C TYR A 64 -5.18 0.69 9.13
N ASN A 65 -5.62 1.91 9.44
CA ASN A 65 -6.64 2.14 10.45
C ASN A 65 -7.94 1.40 10.09
N THR A 66 -8.60 0.87 11.10
CA THR A 66 -9.97 0.37 11.01
C THR A 66 -10.98 1.52 11.02
N VAL A 67 -12.25 1.21 10.73
CA VAL A 67 -13.35 2.17 10.85
C VAL A 67 -13.46 2.73 12.28
N ASP A 68 -13.26 1.88 13.29
CA ASP A 68 -13.31 2.29 14.70
C ASP A 68 -12.17 3.24 15.06
N GLU A 69 -10.94 2.94 14.63
CA GLU A 69 -9.78 3.81 14.88
C GLU A 69 -9.94 5.18 14.21
N PHE A 70 -10.50 5.23 12.99
CA PHE A 70 -10.84 6.50 12.34
C PHE A 70 -11.95 7.27 13.03
N SER A 71 -12.92 6.56 13.61
CA SER A 71 -14.10 7.14 14.25
C SER A 71 -13.82 7.65 15.65
N ALA A 72 -12.95 6.98 16.39
CA ALA A 72 -12.70 7.24 17.82
C ALA A 72 -12.41 8.72 18.13
N PRO A 73 -11.51 9.44 17.42
CA PRO A 73 -11.23 10.85 17.70
C PRO A 73 -12.43 11.79 17.47
N LEU A 74 -13.40 11.36 16.66
CA LEU A 74 -14.58 12.13 16.28
C LEU A 74 -15.80 11.83 17.18
N LYS A 75 -15.70 10.81 18.04
CA LYS A 75 -16.74 10.37 18.98
C LYS A 75 -16.36 10.61 20.44
N ASP A 76 -15.07 10.62 20.76
CA ASP A 76 -14.56 10.80 22.12
C ASP A 76 -14.59 12.27 22.53
N PHE A 77 -15.41 12.62 23.53
CA PHE A 77 -15.57 13.96 24.09
C PHE A 77 -14.26 14.58 24.62
N SER A 78 -13.32 13.76 25.09
CA SER A 78 -12.04 14.22 25.62
C SER A 78 -11.02 14.51 24.52
N ASN A 79 -11.25 14.01 23.31
CA ASN A 79 -10.32 14.15 22.20
C ASN A 79 -10.29 15.59 21.65
N PRO A 80 -9.10 16.18 21.42
CA PRO A 80 -8.98 17.53 20.87
C PRO A 80 -9.69 17.74 19.52
N VAL A 81 -9.83 16.68 18.70
CA VAL A 81 -10.54 16.72 17.43
C VAL A 81 -12.03 16.96 17.67
N TYR A 82 -12.63 16.24 18.63
CA TYR A 82 -14.01 16.44 19.02
C TYR A 82 -14.22 17.81 19.64
N GLN A 83 -13.32 18.23 20.56
CA GLN A 83 -13.38 19.55 21.19
C GLN A 83 -13.22 20.71 20.22
N ALA A 84 -12.50 20.49 19.10
CA ALA A 84 -12.42 21.44 18.00
C ALA A 84 -13.73 21.56 17.18
N GLY A 85 -14.80 20.85 17.58
CA GLY A 85 -16.11 20.89 16.94
C GLY A 85 -16.25 20.01 15.69
N LEU A 86 -15.37 19.04 15.48
CA LEU A 86 -15.49 18.10 14.37
C LEU A 86 -16.31 16.86 14.80
N ARG A 87 -17.28 16.50 13.97
CA ARG A 87 -18.21 15.38 14.20
C ARG A 87 -18.26 14.46 13.00
N LEU A 88 -18.18 13.17 13.24
CA LEU A 88 -18.39 12.17 12.20
C LEU A 88 -19.86 12.17 11.78
N LYS A 89 -20.12 12.40 10.50
CA LYS A 89 -21.46 12.27 9.90
C LYS A 89 -21.64 10.92 9.24
N HIS A 90 -20.60 10.47 8.54
CA HIS A 90 -20.64 9.21 7.80
C HIS A 90 -19.23 8.62 7.69
N ILE A 91 -19.16 7.31 7.71
CA ILE A 91 -17.97 6.54 7.37
C ILE A 91 -18.39 5.19 6.76
N GLU A 92 -17.79 4.85 5.66
CA GLU A 92 -17.98 3.55 4.99
C GLU A 92 -16.66 3.08 4.37
N THR A 93 -16.56 1.79 4.08
CA THR A 93 -15.41 1.22 3.40
C THR A 93 -15.76 0.78 1.99
N HIS A 94 -14.85 1.00 1.06
CA HIS A 94 -14.95 0.58 -0.32
C HIS A 94 -13.69 -0.11 -0.79
N ILE A 95 -13.86 -1.17 -1.60
CA ILE A 95 -12.77 -1.82 -2.33
C ILE A 95 -12.82 -1.33 -3.78
N THR A 96 -11.78 -0.64 -4.21
CA THR A 96 -11.56 -0.30 -5.61
C THR A 96 -10.68 -1.38 -6.22
N ALA A 97 -11.23 -2.10 -7.20
CA ALA A 97 -10.54 -3.21 -7.84
C ALA A 97 -9.26 -2.73 -8.56
N CYS A 98 -8.24 -3.58 -8.54
CA CYS A 98 -7.01 -3.37 -9.29
C CYS A 98 -7.29 -3.31 -10.81
N PRO A 99 -7.04 -2.18 -11.49
CA PRO A 99 -7.39 -2.04 -12.90
C PRO A 99 -6.66 -3.04 -13.79
N PHE A 100 -5.43 -3.40 -13.43
CA PHE A 100 -4.64 -4.38 -14.17
C PHE A 100 -5.21 -5.80 -14.03
N ALA A 101 -5.67 -6.17 -12.82
CA ALA A 101 -6.33 -7.46 -12.59
C ALA A 101 -7.70 -7.54 -13.30
N GLU A 102 -8.42 -6.41 -13.39
CA GLU A 102 -9.68 -6.36 -14.17
C GLU A 102 -9.40 -6.47 -15.67
N ALA A 103 -8.42 -5.74 -16.20
CA ALA A 103 -8.02 -5.85 -17.61
C ALA A 103 -7.54 -7.27 -17.96
N PHE A 104 -6.82 -7.94 -17.04
CA PHE A 104 -6.37 -9.32 -17.24
C PHE A 104 -7.54 -10.30 -17.44
N LYS A 105 -8.70 -10.06 -16.86
CA LYS A 105 -9.88 -10.92 -17.08
C LYS A 105 -10.32 -10.95 -18.54
N GLU A 106 -10.08 -9.86 -19.28
CA GLU A 106 -10.44 -9.69 -20.68
C GLU A 106 -9.36 -10.26 -21.62
N HIS A 107 -8.12 -9.76 -21.50
CA HIS A 107 -7.05 -10.13 -22.44
C HIS A 107 -6.38 -11.48 -22.12
N LYS A 108 -6.37 -11.92 -20.86
CA LYS A 108 -5.80 -13.20 -20.39
C LYS A 108 -4.33 -13.43 -20.75
N ASP A 109 -3.60 -12.34 -20.95
CA ASP A 109 -2.18 -12.34 -21.29
C ASP A 109 -1.36 -12.03 -20.03
N PRO A 110 -0.64 -13.05 -19.44
CA PRO A 110 0.13 -12.88 -18.22
C PRO A 110 1.33 -11.94 -18.38
N GLU A 111 1.94 -11.92 -19.58
CA GLU A 111 3.09 -11.06 -19.86
C GLU A 111 2.66 -9.59 -19.90
N LEU A 112 1.58 -9.28 -20.61
CA LEU A 112 1.00 -7.95 -20.65
C LEU A 112 0.59 -7.47 -19.26
N PHE A 113 -0.10 -8.32 -18.50
CA PHE A 113 -0.49 -8.00 -17.14
C PHE A 113 0.71 -7.63 -16.26
N ALA A 114 1.74 -8.46 -16.23
CA ALA A 114 2.92 -8.20 -15.42
C ALA A 114 3.66 -6.93 -15.87
N LYS A 115 3.77 -6.72 -17.19
CA LYS A 115 4.40 -5.54 -17.80
C LYS A 115 3.71 -4.22 -17.42
N GLU A 116 2.40 -4.23 -17.25
CA GLU A 116 1.63 -3.05 -16.85
C GLU A 116 1.57 -2.88 -15.31
N TYR A 117 1.46 -3.98 -14.57
CA TYR A 117 1.31 -3.99 -13.12
C TYR A 117 2.60 -3.61 -12.38
N ILE A 118 3.75 -4.20 -12.75
CA ILE A 118 5.01 -4.00 -12.02
C ILE A 118 5.50 -2.56 -12.02
N PRO A 119 5.44 -1.77 -13.12
CA PRO A 119 5.85 -0.37 -13.10
C PRO A 119 5.06 0.48 -12.09
N THR A 120 3.77 0.18 -11.89
CA THR A 120 2.94 0.88 -10.90
C THR A 120 3.42 0.59 -9.48
N ILE A 121 3.72 -0.67 -9.16
CA ILE A 121 4.31 -1.06 -7.87
C ILE A 121 5.65 -0.36 -7.67
N LYS A 122 6.52 -0.44 -8.66
CA LYS A 122 7.86 0.15 -8.65
C LYS A 122 7.83 1.65 -8.38
N SER A 123 6.86 2.38 -8.95
CA SER A 123 6.78 3.83 -8.90
C SER A 123 6.73 4.43 -7.49
N TRP A 124 6.22 3.69 -6.51
CA TRP A 124 6.07 4.19 -5.14
C TRP A 124 6.94 3.48 -4.10
N ASN A 125 7.53 2.33 -4.40
CA ASN A 125 8.32 1.57 -3.41
C ASN A 125 9.80 1.37 -3.79
N GLU A 126 10.21 1.63 -5.05
CA GLU A 126 11.61 1.42 -5.50
C GLU A 126 12.63 2.16 -4.62
N SER A 127 12.33 3.42 -4.28
CA SER A 127 13.23 4.24 -3.47
C SER A 127 13.50 3.64 -2.09
N ILE A 128 12.56 2.88 -1.54
CA ILE A 128 12.69 2.23 -0.23
C ILE A 128 13.73 1.12 -0.31
N PHE A 129 13.60 0.22 -1.29
CA PHE A 129 14.57 -0.86 -1.51
C PHE A 129 15.94 -0.32 -1.91
N PHE A 130 15.98 0.68 -2.79
CA PHE A 130 17.22 1.29 -3.23
C PHE A 130 17.97 1.97 -2.07
N SER A 131 17.27 2.65 -1.17
CA SER A 131 17.87 3.33 -0.02
C SER A 131 18.37 2.38 1.07
N ALA A 132 17.85 1.14 1.10
CA ALA A 132 18.32 0.10 2.02
C ALA A 132 19.71 -0.45 1.63
N LEU A 133 20.08 -0.37 0.35
CA LEU A 133 21.39 -0.80 -0.13
C LEU A 133 22.49 0.13 0.36
N ASP A 134 23.68 -0.42 0.61
CA ASP A 134 24.83 0.35 1.04
C ASP A 134 25.21 1.42 -0.01
N PRO A 135 25.26 2.70 0.37
CA PRO A 135 25.62 3.77 -0.53
C PRO A 135 27.05 3.67 -1.07
N HIS A 136 27.94 2.89 -0.42
CA HIS A 136 29.31 2.63 -0.88
C HIS A 136 29.40 1.56 -1.98
N ARG A 137 28.33 0.80 -2.26
CA ARG A 137 28.27 -0.04 -3.46
C ARG A 137 28.32 0.83 -4.71
N PRO A 138 28.97 0.38 -5.80
CA PRO A 138 28.84 1.05 -7.10
C PRO A 138 27.37 1.27 -7.47
N LEU A 139 27.08 2.43 -8.05
CA LEU A 139 25.71 2.77 -8.46
C LEU A 139 25.09 1.72 -9.38
N GLU A 140 25.86 1.25 -10.34
CA GLU A 140 25.44 0.20 -11.28
C GLU A 140 25.06 -1.12 -10.55
N GLU A 141 25.83 -1.51 -9.55
CA GLU A 141 25.53 -2.70 -8.76
C GLU A 141 24.18 -2.56 -8.02
N ARG A 142 23.97 -1.40 -7.40
CA ARG A 142 22.70 -1.10 -6.71
C ARG A 142 21.52 -1.13 -7.69
N GLN A 143 21.67 -0.52 -8.85
CA GLN A 143 20.65 -0.51 -9.90
C GLN A 143 20.35 -1.93 -10.41
N ASN A 144 21.38 -2.76 -10.57
CA ASN A 144 21.24 -4.15 -11.01
C ASN A 144 20.51 -5.01 -9.96
N ILE A 145 20.78 -4.81 -8.66
CA ILE A 145 20.04 -5.48 -7.58
C ILE A 145 18.55 -5.13 -7.64
N ILE A 146 18.23 -3.85 -7.76
CA ILE A 146 16.84 -3.39 -7.84
C ILE A 146 16.15 -3.87 -9.12
N HIS A 147 16.83 -3.81 -10.25
CA HIS A 147 16.30 -4.34 -11.50
C HIS A 147 15.95 -5.83 -11.36
N LYS A 148 16.87 -6.62 -10.82
CA LYS A 148 16.66 -8.06 -10.59
C LYS A 148 15.52 -8.32 -9.60
N TYR A 149 15.34 -7.48 -8.59
CA TYR A 149 14.24 -7.58 -7.63
C TYR A 149 12.88 -7.47 -8.34
N TYR A 150 12.69 -6.43 -9.16
CA TYR A 150 11.43 -6.24 -9.90
C TYR A 150 11.25 -7.26 -11.02
N GLN A 151 12.33 -7.73 -11.65
CA GLN A 151 12.24 -8.83 -12.60
C GLN A 151 11.75 -10.11 -11.93
N THR A 152 12.28 -10.46 -10.75
CA THR A 152 11.81 -11.61 -9.96
C THR A 152 10.31 -11.48 -9.63
N TYR A 153 9.86 -10.29 -9.25
CA TYR A 153 8.45 -10.07 -8.97
C TYR A 153 7.60 -10.18 -10.25
N GLN A 154 8.08 -9.64 -11.35
CA GLN A 154 7.41 -9.74 -12.65
C GLN A 154 7.25 -11.20 -13.08
N ASP A 155 8.28 -12.01 -12.93
CA ASP A 155 8.26 -13.44 -13.26
C ASP A 155 7.20 -14.17 -12.42
N GLN A 156 7.11 -13.90 -11.12
CA GLN A 156 6.07 -14.46 -10.24
C GLN A 156 4.65 -14.05 -10.66
N VAL A 157 4.47 -12.79 -11.06
CA VAL A 157 3.18 -12.30 -11.56
C VAL A 157 2.79 -12.98 -12.86
N GLN A 158 3.73 -13.19 -13.78
CA GLN A 158 3.50 -13.92 -15.03
C GLN A 158 3.14 -15.39 -14.78
N GLU A 159 3.81 -16.03 -13.83
CA GLU A 159 3.58 -17.43 -13.48
C GLU A 159 2.20 -17.64 -12.84
N ALA A 160 1.76 -16.72 -11.98
CA ALA A 160 0.51 -16.85 -11.24
C ALA A 160 -0.36 -15.57 -11.26
N PRO A 161 -0.75 -15.04 -12.44
CA PRO A 161 -1.34 -13.72 -12.57
C PRO A 161 -2.65 -13.54 -11.78
N LYS A 162 -3.43 -14.59 -11.59
CA LYS A 162 -4.69 -14.56 -10.83
C LYS A 162 -4.49 -14.37 -9.32
N LEU A 163 -3.27 -14.61 -8.82
CA LEU A 163 -2.95 -14.46 -7.41
C LEU A 163 -2.42 -13.07 -7.06
N HIS A 164 -2.10 -12.25 -8.05
CA HIS A 164 -1.52 -10.92 -7.85
C HIS A 164 -2.52 -9.82 -8.20
N ARG A 165 -2.71 -8.92 -7.25
CA ARG A 165 -3.55 -7.73 -7.43
C ARG A 165 -3.23 -6.68 -6.37
N MET A 166 -3.53 -5.44 -6.69
CA MET A 166 -3.41 -4.31 -5.79
C MET A 166 -4.75 -3.58 -5.72
N ASP A 167 -5.73 -4.20 -5.06
CA ASP A 167 -6.98 -3.52 -4.77
C ASP A 167 -6.74 -2.48 -3.69
N TYR A 168 -7.40 -1.34 -3.84
CA TYR A 168 -7.40 -0.28 -2.83
C TYR A 168 -8.59 -0.45 -1.90
N VAL A 169 -8.32 -0.57 -0.61
CA VAL A 169 -9.37 -0.57 0.42
C VAL A 169 -9.38 0.80 1.08
N HIS A 170 -10.47 1.53 0.91
CA HIS A 170 -10.61 2.91 1.34
C HIS A 170 -11.70 3.07 2.38
N ALA A 171 -11.48 3.96 3.36
CA ALA A 171 -12.51 4.54 4.19
C ALA A 171 -12.89 5.92 3.65
N PHE A 172 -14.15 6.10 3.29
CA PHE A 172 -14.78 7.38 2.98
C PHE A 172 -15.35 7.95 4.26
N LYS A 173 -14.93 9.16 4.61
CA LYS A 173 -15.37 9.84 5.83
C LYS A 173 -15.94 11.20 5.51
N VAL A 174 -17.13 11.48 6.01
CA VAL A 174 -17.73 12.83 6.01
C VAL A 174 -17.74 13.35 7.44
N ILE A 175 -17.06 14.45 7.66
CA ILE A 175 -16.88 15.09 8.96
C ILE A 175 -17.47 16.50 8.86
N GLU A 176 -18.34 16.86 9.82
CA GLU A 176 -18.97 18.19 9.89
C GLU A 176 -18.34 19.01 11.01
N LYS A 177 -18.20 20.32 10.78
CA LYS A 177 -17.86 21.32 11.80
C LYS A 177 -19.13 21.84 12.43
N ILE A 178 -19.32 21.63 13.74
CA ILE A 178 -20.42 22.23 14.53
C ILE A 178 -20.02 23.56 15.14
#